data_786c98e19083386ee04d22dc953b40fd
#
_entry.id   786c98e19083386ee04d22dc953b40fd
#
_cell.length_a   1.000
_cell.length_b   1.000
_cell.length_c   1.000
_cell.angle_alpha   90.00
_cell.angle_beta   90.00
_cell.angle_gamma   90.00
#
_symmetry.space_group_name_H-M   'P 1'
#
loop_
_entity.id
_entity.type
_entity.pdbx_description
1 polymer ?
#
loop_
_entity_poly.entity_id
_entity_poly.type
_entity_poly.pdbx_seq_one_letter_code
_entity_poly.pdbx_strand_id
1 'polypeptide(L)'
;MITPDLVVFIITSILKSAIVVGVMLFMVAYSVVAERRVSAMIQDRIGPNRVGIPLTNIRLWGLGQPIADGLKFLLKEEFTPAGVNKFYFLLAPALAMIPALITVSVIPFGSFIDLRPLGTAIASALNWTGETAEQTIAALNIPAVIANLDVGLLFVFAIVSVSVYGIVLAGWASNSKFPFLGGIRASAQMISYELSMGLAVVPIFLAVGHLNLTEIVQHQINYGWFILPLGSADALGSWLLWLPMTISFLIFLIAAFAETNRLPFDLAECETELVGGYHTEYSAMKFALFFLGEYAAMIVVSAVMVTVFLGGWSLPLPWFNGQPIPETWPFLAGAEMPAWFGLIHIGVFLAKVAAFIFLFIVIRWTLPRFRYDQLMSLGWKFFIPLGFVNIFLTAIILALLHHS
;
A
#
# COMPACT_ATOMS: atom_id res chain seq x y z
N MET A 1 11.02 0.70 -36.45
CA MET A 1 10.24 1.96 -36.47
C MET A 1 9.52 2.07 -35.13
N ILE A 2 9.63 3.21 -34.47
CA ILE A 2 8.91 3.48 -33.21
C ILE A 2 7.47 3.78 -33.62
N THR A 3 6.51 2.94 -33.21
CA THR A 3 5.09 3.17 -33.47
C THR A 3 4.54 4.27 -32.57
N PRO A 4 3.56 5.08 -33.00
CA PRO A 4 2.94 6.10 -32.18
C PRO A 4 2.42 5.55 -30.82
N ASP A 5 1.86 4.36 -30.83
CA ASP A 5 1.36 3.68 -29.62
C ASP A 5 2.47 3.40 -28.60
N LEU A 6 3.67 3.01 -29.05
CA LEU A 6 4.82 2.79 -28.18
C LEU A 6 5.29 4.10 -27.52
N VAL A 7 5.27 5.21 -28.27
CA VAL A 7 5.63 6.54 -27.72
C VAL A 7 4.62 6.97 -26.66
N VAL A 8 3.32 6.85 -26.95
CA VAL A 8 2.25 7.16 -25.99
C VAL A 8 2.38 6.28 -24.75
N PHE A 9 2.61 4.99 -24.90
CA PHE A 9 2.81 4.05 -23.79
C PHE A 9 3.99 4.45 -22.90
N ILE A 10 5.15 4.79 -23.50
CA ILE A 10 6.36 5.19 -22.73
C ILE A 10 6.09 6.49 -21.97
N ILE A 11 5.56 7.51 -22.64
CA ILE A 11 5.30 8.82 -22.04
C ILE A 11 4.28 8.68 -20.90
N THR A 12 3.17 7.99 -21.14
CA THR A 12 2.14 7.79 -20.13
C THR A 12 2.63 6.97 -18.95
N SER A 13 3.49 5.97 -19.17
CA SER A 13 4.07 5.15 -18.10
C SER A 13 5.04 5.95 -17.23
N ILE A 14 5.90 6.78 -17.82
CA ILE A 14 6.79 7.69 -17.09
C ILE A 14 5.96 8.69 -16.26
N LEU A 15 4.95 9.31 -16.89
CA LEU A 15 4.10 10.30 -16.22
C LEU A 15 3.31 9.65 -15.06
N LYS A 16 2.71 8.48 -15.29
CA LYS A 16 2.02 7.72 -14.22
C LYS A 16 2.98 7.40 -13.07
N SER A 17 4.17 6.91 -13.38
CA SER A 17 5.17 6.59 -12.34
C SER A 17 5.55 7.81 -11.53
N ALA A 18 5.79 8.96 -12.17
CA ALA A 18 6.12 10.21 -11.49
C ALA A 18 4.97 10.70 -10.59
N ILE A 19 3.72 10.64 -11.08
CA ILE A 19 2.53 11.04 -10.31
C ILE A 19 2.34 10.10 -9.11
N VAL A 20 2.41 8.79 -9.31
CA VAL A 20 2.18 7.80 -8.26
C VAL A 20 3.24 7.90 -7.17
N VAL A 21 4.52 8.02 -7.54
CA VAL A 21 5.60 8.25 -6.57
C VAL A 21 5.41 9.57 -5.84
N GLY A 22 5.04 10.63 -6.54
CA GLY A 22 4.73 11.93 -5.93
C GLY A 22 3.58 11.87 -4.93
N VAL A 23 2.48 11.21 -5.28
CA VAL A 23 1.33 10.99 -4.38
C VAL A 23 1.73 10.15 -3.18
N MET A 24 2.51 9.09 -3.40
CA MET A 24 3.00 8.24 -2.31
C MET A 24 3.87 9.02 -1.32
N LEU A 25 4.85 9.78 -1.80
CA LEU A 25 5.71 10.62 -0.95
C LEU A 25 4.89 11.69 -0.22
N PHE A 26 3.90 12.27 -0.87
CA PHE A 26 2.95 13.18 -0.24
C PHE A 26 2.16 12.50 0.88
N MET A 27 1.61 11.31 0.64
CA MET A 27 0.90 10.53 1.65
C MET A 27 1.81 10.16 2.83
N VAL A 28 3.06 9.76 2.57
CA VAL A 28 4.07 9.50 3.61
C VAL A 28 4.28 10.74 4.49
N ALA A 29 4.53 11.89 3.88
CA ALA A 29 4.79 13.14 4.59
C ALA A 29 3.60 13.59 5.46
N TYR A 30 2.37 13.48 4.92
CA TYR A 30 1.17 13.87 5.66
C TYR A 30 0.70 12.81 6.66
N SER A 31 1.05 11.52 6.48
CA SER A 31 0.81 10.48 7.48
C SER A 31 1.53 10.78 8.81
N VAL A 32 2.73 11.35 8.77
CA VAL A 32 3.46 11.81 9.97
C VAL A 32 2.70 12.92 10.69
N VAL A 33 2.13 13.87 9.95
CA VAL A 33 1.31 14.95 10.54
C VAL A 33 0.00 14.40 11.12
N ALA A 34 -0.64 13.48 10.39
CA ALA A 34 -1.86 12.81 10.85
C ALA A 34 -1.60 12.05 12.16
N GLU A 35 -0.50 11.31 12.24
CA GLU A 35 -0.12 10.58 13.44
C GLU A 35 0.09 11.50 14.63
N ARG A 36 0.83 12.62 14.47
CA ARG A 36 1.03 13.61 15.53
C ARG A 36 -0.28 14.26 15.99
N ARG A 37 -1.25 14.44 15.10
CA ARG A 37 -2.58 14.99 15.43
C ARG A 37 -3.46 13.99 16.14
N VAL A 38 -3.55 12.76 15.60
CA VAL A 38 -4.36 11.69 16.19
C VAL A 38 -3.83 11.35 17.59
N SER A 39 -2.50 11.24 17.77
CA SER A 39 -1.90 11.05 19.09
C SER A 39 -2.24 12.16 20.06
N ALA A 40 -2.24 13.42 19.59
CA ALA A 40 -2.63 14.56 20.40
C ALA A 40 -4.10 14.52 20.82
N MET A 41 -5.01 14.13 19.89
CA MET A 41 -6.42 13.96 20.20
C MET A 41 -6.66 12.84 21.22
N ILE A 42 -5.97 11.70 21.10
CA ILE A 42 -6.08 10.60 22.08
C ILE A 42 -5.57 11.03 23.46
N GLN A 43 -4.57 11.92 23.53
CA GLN A 43 -3.99 12.45 24.77
C GLN A 43 -4.66 13.75 25.25
N ASP A 44 -5.78 14.14 24.68
CA ASP A 44 -6.52 15.39 25.00
C ASP A 44 -5.63 16.65 24.98
N ARG A 45 -4.77 16.78 23.95
CA ARG A 45 -3.89 17.94 23.75
C ARG A 45 -3.95 18.46 22.32
N ILE A 46 -3.55 19.73 22.15
CA ILE A 46 -3.48 20.35 20.82
C ILE A 46 -2.25 19.81 20.07
N GLY A 47 -2.48 19.24 18.87
CA GLY A 47 -1.43 18.80 17.96
C GLY A 47 -0.65 19.98 17.32
N PRO A 48 0.28 19.70 16.38
CA PRO A 48 1.07 20.71 15.71
C PRO A 48 0.18 21.67 14.90
N ASN A 49 0.16 22.95 15.27
CA ASN A 49 -0.69 23.97 14.63
C ASN A 49 0.01 25.30 14.36
N ARG A 50 1.29 25.46 14.76
CA ARG A 50 2.02 26.74 14.71
C ARG A 50 2.85 26.94 13.44
N VAL A 51 3.16 25.87 12.71
CA VAL A 51 3.97 25.95 11.49
C VAL A 51 3.15 26.60 10.38
N GLY A 52 3.67 27.66 9.80
CA GLY A 52 3.04 28.44 8.73
C GLY A 52 4.05 28.85 7.68
N ILE A 53 3.70 29.82 6.84
CA ILE A 53 4.58 30.37 5.81
C ILE A 53 5.66 31.21 6.49
N PRO A 54 6.97 30.95 6.20
CA PRO A 54 8.07 31.74 6.75
C PRO A 54 7.88 33.23 6.47
N LEU A 55 8.26 34.08 7.43
CA LEU A 55 8.17 35.55 7.34
C LEU A 55 6.73 36.12 7.27
N THR A 56 5.69 35.31 7.49
CA THR A 56 4.30 35.77 7.52
C THR A 56 3.58 35.32 8.79
N ASN A 57 2.49 35.99 9.15
CA ASN A 57 1.62 35.57 10.26
C ASN A 57 0.58 34.52 9.86
N ILE A 58 0.67 33.99 8.64
CA ILE A 58 -0.27 33.01 8.12
C ILE A 58 0.10 31.64 8.68
N ARG A 59 -0.76 31.11 9.55
CA ARG A 59 -0.64 29.76 10.10
C ARG A 59 -1.49 28.80 9.27
N LEU A 60 -0.88 27.74 8.77
CA LEU A 60 -1.53 26.71 7.95
C LEU A 60 -2.02 25.50 8.79
N TRP A 61 -2.42 25.73 10.04
CA TRP A 61 -2.87 24.65 10.94
C TRP A 61 -1.90 23.46 11.03
N GLY A 62 -0.59 23.72 10.90
CA GLY A 62 0.45 22.70 10.91
C GLY A 62 0.61 21.91 9.60
N LEU A 63 -0.06 22.26 8.52
CA LEU A 63 0.12 21.60 7.21
C LEU A 63 1.51 21.85 6.61
N GLY A 64 2.22 22.88 7.05
CA GLY A 64 3.62 23.13 6.68
C GLY A 64 4.65 22.24 7.39
N GLN A 65 4.23 21.40 8.32
CA GLN A 65 5.13 20.56 9.13
C GLN A 65 6.02 19.62 8.30
N PRO A 66 5.53 18.94 7.23
CA PRO A 66 6.38 18.08 6.41
C PRO A 66 7.53 18.84 5.75
N ILE A 67 7.28 20.07 5.31
CA ILE A 67 8.30 20.92 4.69
C ILE A 67 9.36 21.31 5.73
N ALA A 68 8.92 21.69 6.94
CA ALA A 68 9.82 22.03 8.03
C ALA A 68 10.67 20.83 8.47
N ASP A 69 10.08 19.64 8.57
CA ASP A 69 10.78 18.40 8.91
C ASP A 69 11.77 18.00 7.80
N GLY A 70 11.40 18.12 6.53
CA GLY A 70 12.28 17.88 5.39
C GLY A 70 13.49 18.82 5.37
N LEU A 71 13.27 20.13 5.53
CA LEU A 71 14.35 21.13 5.62
C LEU A 71 15.28 20.86 6.81
N LYS A 72 14.72 20.48 7.97
CA LYS A 72 15.51 20.10 9.14
C LYS A 72 16.44 18.93 8.84
N PHE A 73 15.98 17.88 8.16
CA PHE A 73 16.82 16.73 7.80
C PHE A 73 17.88 17.08 6.77
N LEU A 74 17.60 17.99 5.83
CA LEU A 74 18.57 18.46 4.83
C LEU A 74 19.67 19.32 5.45
N LEU A 75 19.32 20.16 6.43
CA LEU A 75 20.26 21.10 7.06
C LEU A 75 21.02 20.48 8.27
N LYS A 76 20.56 19.33 8.76
CA LYS A 76 21.21 18.63 9.87
C LYS A 76 22.53 18.03 9.43
N GLU A 77 23.55 18.15 10.26
CA GLU A 77 24.86 17.54 10.02
C GLU A 77 24.77 16.03 9.86
N GLU A 78 25.39 15.51 8.82
CA GLU A 78 25.50 14.08 8.57
C GLU A 78 26.67 13.50 9.36
N PHE A 79 26.36 12.59 10.26
CA PHE A 79 27.35 11.85 11.01
C PHE A 79 27.52 10.44 10.42
N THR A 80 28.78 9.99 10.36
CA THR A 80 29.13 8.61 10.00
C THR A 80 30.13 8.12 11.03
N PRO A 81 29.79 7.11 11.86
CA PRO A 81 30.70 6.63 12.92
C PRO A 81 32.02 6.11 12.36
N ALA A 82 33.09 6.24 13.16
CA ALA A 82 34.38 5.65 12.82
C ALA A 82 34.28 4.12 12.93
N GLY A 83 34.76 3.39 11.94
CA GLY A 83 34.77 1.92 11.96
C GLY A 83 33.54 1.26 11.29
N VAL A 84 32.63 2.02 10.69
CA VAL A 84 31.53 1.49 9.88
C VAL A 84 32.00 1.12 8.47
N ASN A 85 31.37 0.11 7.86
CA ASN A 85 31.54 -0.15 6.43
C ASN A 85 30.68 0.84 5.65
N LYS A 86 31.31 1.91 5.12
CA LYS A 86 30.61 3.03 4.45
C LYS A 86 29.70 2.62 3.31
N PHE A 87 30.10 1.64 2.52
CA PHE A 87 29.29 1.18 1.37
C PHE A 87 27.97 0.60 1.83
N TYR A 88 27.98 -0.38 2.74
CA TYR A 88 26.76 -0.99 3.26
C TYR A 88 25.96 -0.04 4.13
N PHE A 89 26.63 0.84 4.86
CA PHE A 89 25.97 1.86 5.68
C PHE A 89 25.15 2.87 4.84
N LEU A 90 25.61 3.21 3.63
CA LEU A 90 24.89 4.06 2.71
C LEU A 90 23.84 3.31 1.89
N LEU A 91 24.08 2.02 1.60
CA LEU A 91 23.17 1.18 0.82
C LEU A 91 21.90 0.79 1.63
N ALA A 92 22.04 0.58 2.94
CA ALA A 92 20.97 0.08 3.79
C ALA A 92 19.69 0.93 3.77
N PRO A 93 19.73 2.28 3.91
CA PRO A 93 18.52 3.11 3.82
C PRO A 93 17.84 3.04 2.43
N ALA A 94 18.63 2.92 1.37
CA ALA A 94 18.10 2.78 0.01
C ALA A 94 17.36 1.45 -0.16
N LEU A 95 17.93 0.34 0.34
CA LEU A 95 17.29 -0.98 0.31
C LEU A 95 16.03 -1.04 1.19
N ALA A 96 15.91 -0.22 2.22
CA ALA A 96 14.68 -0.14 3.00
C ALA A 96 13.56 0.63 2.28
N MET A 97 13.89 1.68 1.50
CA MET A 97 12.90 2.58 0.87
C MET A 97 12.53 2.15 -0.55
N ILE A 98 13.50 1.78 -1.39
CA ILE A 98 13.29 1.49 -2.82
C ILE A 98 12.26 0.38 -3.05
N PRO A 99 12.26 -0.74 -2.30
CA PRO A 99 11.27 -1.80 -2.47
C PRO A 99 9.83 -1.30 -2.33
N ALA A 100 9.54 -0.46 -1.35
CA ALA A 100 8.22 0.09 -1.16
C ALA A 100 7.77 0.96 -2.36
N LEU A 101 8.68 1.75 -2.94
CA LEU A 101 8.39 2.54 -4.14
C LEU A 101 8.14 1.68 -5.39
N ILE A 102 8.89 0.59 -5.56
CA ILE A 102 8.71 -0.33 -6.69
C ILE A 102 7.38 -1.08 -6.58
N THR A 103 7.04 -1.55 -5.39
CA THR A 103 5.83 -2.35 -5.14
C THR A 103 4.55 -1.62 -5.55
N VAL A 104 4.50 -0.30 -5.37
CA VAL A 104 3.34 0.52 -5.76
C VAL A 104 3.04 0.44 -7.26
N SER A 105 4.02 0.12 -8.10
CA SER A 105 3.83 0.06 -9.56
C SER A 105 2.82 -0.99 -10.03
N VAL A 106 2.60 -2.04 -9.25
CA VAL A 106 1.73 -3.17 -9.60
C VAL A 106 0.32 -3.02 -9.01
N ILE A 107 0.14 -2.08 -8.07
CA ILE A 107 -1.15 -1.86 -7.41
C ILE A 107 -2.07 -1.10 -8.35
N PRO A 108 -3.28 -1.62 -8.66
CA PRO A 108 -4.27 -0.92 -9.45
C PRO A 108 -5.00 0.13 -8.60
N PHE A 109 -4.84 1.41 -8.93
CA PHE A 109 -5.44 2.51 -8.18
C PHE A 109 -6.87 2.83 -8.58
N GLY A 110 -7.28 2.42 -9.78
CA GLY A 110 -8.58 2.71 -10.35
C GLY A 110 -8.86 1.86 -11.59
N SER A 111 -9.94 2.13 -12.28
CA SER A 111 -10.27 1.50 -13.55
C SER A 111 -9.43 2.11 -14.68
N PHE A 112 -10.05 2.90 -15.53
CA PHE A 112 -9.39 3.60 -16.63
C PHE A 112 -9.48 5.11 -16.43
N ILE A 113 -8.44 5.81 -16.86
CA ILE A 113 -8.43 7.27 -17.01
C ILE A 113 -8.64 7.55 -18.50
N ASP A 114 -9.82 8.03 -18.86
CA ASP A 114 -10.16 8.34 -20.24
C ASP A 114 -9.74 9.76 -20.58
N LEU A 115 -8.61 9.89 -21.28
CA LEU A 115 -8.11 11.17 -21.79
C LEU A 115 -8.47 11.39 -23.26
N ARG A 116 -9.28 10.53 -23.89
CA ARG A 116 -9.69 10.68 -25.30
C ARG A 116 -10.40 12.01 -25.58
N PRO A 117 -11.31 12.52 -24.69
CA PRO A 117 -11.91 13.83 -24.91
C PRO A 117 -10.89 14.97 -24.98
N LEU A 118 -9.84 14.91 -24.16
CA LEU A 118 -8.74 15.87 -24.21
C LEU A 118 -7.92 15.71 -25.50
N GLY A 119 -7.63 14.48 -25.89
CA GLY A 119 -6.92 14.16 -27.13
C GLY A 119 -7.67 14.67 -28.37
N THR A 120 -8.99 14.46 -28.45
CA THR A 120 -9.81 14.99 -29.55
C THR A 120 -9.84 16.50 -29.57
N ALA A 121 -9.93 17.17 -28.41
CA ALA A 121 -9.89 18.63 -28.32
C ALA A 121 -8.53 19.19 -28.81
N ILE A 122 -7.42 18.56 -28.42
CA ILE A 122 -6.09 18.96 -28.87
C ILE A 122 -5.91 18.70 -30.37
N ALA A 123 -6.33 17.54 -30.87
CA ALA A 123 -6.25 17.20 -32.28
C ALA A 123 -7.04 18.18 -33.17
N SER A 124 -8.25 18.55 -32.75
CA SER A 124 -9.08 19.55 -33.41
C SER A 124 -8.43 20.95 -33.41
N ALA A 125 -7.83 21.37 -32.28
CA ALA A 125 -7.16 22.64 -32.16
C ALA A 125 -5.89 22.77 -33.04
N LEU A 126 -5.19 21.61 -33.23
CA LEU A 126 -3.98 21.56 -34.07
C LEU A 126 -4.25 21.15 -35.51
N ASN A 127 -5.52 20.97 -35.90
CA ASN A 127 -5.92 20.39 -37.20
C ASN A 127 -5.21 19.09 -37.54
N TRP A 128 -4.90 18.29 -36.53
CA TRP A 128 -4.23 17.01 -36.65
C TRP A 128 -5.29 15.92 -36.94
N THR A 129 -5.31 15.49 -38.21
CA THR A 129 -6.27 14.50 -38.73
C THR A 129 -5.51 13.37 -39.38
N GLY A 130 -6.16 12.20 -39.46
CA GLY A 130 -5.60 11.02 -40.13
C GLY A 130 -5.48 9.83 -39.18
N GLU A 131 -5.09 8.70 -39.73
CA GLU A 131 -5.02 7.41 -39.03
C GLU A 131 -4.12 7.43 -37.76
N THR A 132 -3.01 8.17 -37.84
CA THR A 132 -2.09 8.34 -36.72
C THR A 132 -2.70 9.15 -35.58
N ALA A 133 -3.57 10.11 -35.85
CA ALA A 133 -4.29 10.87 -34.82
C ALA A 133 -5.32 10.01 -34.12
N GLU A 134 -6.10 9.25 -34.91
CA GLU A 134 -7.11 8.34 -34.35
C GLU A 134 -6.49 7.24 -33.47
N GLN A 135 -5.39 6.63 -33.91
CA GLN A 135 -4.65 5.64 -33.12
C GLN A 135 -4.13 6.24 -31.81
N THR A 136 -3.51 7.42 -31.87
CA THR A 136 -3.00 8.10 -30.68
C THR A 136 -4.13 8.46 -29.72
N ILE A 137 -5.28 8.94 -30.21
CA ILE A 137 -6.45 9.24 -29.36
C ILE A 137 -7.03 7.97 -28.73
N ALA A 138 -7.11 6.87 -29.48
CA ALA A 138 -7.56 5.59 -28.94
C ALA A 138 -6.66 5.07 -27.81
N ALA A 139 -5.34 5.27 -27.93
CA ALA A 139 -4.36 4.89 -26.91
C ALA A 139 -4.44 5.74 -25.61
N LEU A 140 -5.18 6.87 -25.63
CA LEU A 140 -5.39 7.73 -24.45
C LEU A 140 -6.44 7.20 -23.45
N ASN A 141 -7.00 6.01 -23.66
CA ASN A 141 -7.73 5.28 -22.65
C ASN A 141 -6.75 4.47 -21.77
N ILE A 142 -6.28 5.06 -20.69
CA ILE A 142 -5.12 4.60 -19.94
C ILE A 142 -5.58 3.83 -18.70
N PRO A 143 -5.15 2.55 -18.50
CA PRO A 143 -5.45 1.84 -17.27
C PRO A 143 -4.77 2.52 -16.07
N ALA A 144 -5.49 2.62 -14.95
CA ALA A 144 -4.98 3.23 -13.72
C ALA A 144 -4.08 2.26 -12.92
N VAL A 145 -3.15 1.64 -13.61
CA VAL A 145 -2.07 0.80 -13.08
C VAL A 145 -0.80 1.10 -13.88
N ILE A 146 0.38 1.05 -13.25
CA ILE A 146 1.63 1.29 -13.97
C ILE A 146 2.07 0.02 -14.69
N ALA A 147 2.14 -1.09 -13.97
CA ALA A 147 2.53 -2.40 -14.49
C ALA A 147 1.47 -3.45 -14.12
N ASN A 148 0.77 -3.99 -15.12
CA ASN A 148 -0.17 -5.09 -14.91
C ASN A 148 0.56 -6.41 -15.10
N LEU A 149 0.89 -7.09 -13.98
CA LEU A 149 1.63 -8.34 -13.97
C LEU A 149 0.71 -9.51 -13.64
N ASP A 150 0.79 -10.61 -14.39
CA ASP A 150 0.00 -11.82 -14.13
C ASP A 150 0.29 -12.43 -12.75
N VAL A 151 1.52 -12.28 -12.27
CA VAL A 151 1.97 -12.70 -10.93
C VAL A 151 2.12 -11.51 -9.97
N GLY A 152 1.27 -10.50 -10.10
CA GLY A 152 1.40 -9.21 -9.43
C GLY A 152 1.58 -9.32 -7.92
N LEU A 153 0.81 -10.16 -7.24
CA LEU A 153 0.89 -10.29 -5.79
C LEU A 153 2.16 -11.02 -5.32
N LEU A 154 2.66 -12.01 -6.09
CA LEU A 154 3.96 -12.63 -5.80
C LEU A 154 5.12 -11.62 -5.99
N PHE A 155 5.02 -10.76 -7.00
CA PHE A 155 5.97 -9.67 -7.19
C PHE A 155 5.98 -8.71 -5.98
N VAL A 156 4.80 -8.35 -5.44
CA VAL A 156 4.69 -7.54 -4.22
C VAL A 156 5.48 -8.17 -3.08
N PHE A 157 5.22 -9.42 -2.75
CA PHE A 157 5.93 -10.11 -1.66
C PHE A 157 7.44 -10.23 -1.93
N ALA A 158 7.84 -10.62 -3.15
CA ALA A 158 9.25 -10.75 -3.50
C ALA A 158 10.03 -9.43 -3.37
N ILE A 159 9.42 -8.31 -3.74
CA ILE A 159 10.07 -6.99 -3.62
C ILE A 159 10.06 -6.50 -2.17
N VAL A 160 8.99 -6.72 -1.41
CA VAL A 160 8.92 -6.35 0.01
C VAL A 160 9.96 -7.10 0.82
N SER A 161 10.18 -8.40 0.56
CA SER A 161 11.25 -9.19 1.24
C SER A 161 12.64 -8.59 1.08
N VAL A 162 12.91 -7.86 -0.01
CA VAL A 162 14.21 -7.19 -0.20
C VAL A 162 14.44 -6.09 0.85
N SER A 163 13.38 -5.48 1.39
CA SER A 163 13.50 -4.44 2.43
C SER A 163 14.13 -4.98 3.73
N VAL A 164 13.93 -6.27 4.03
CA VAL A 164 14.52 -6.94 5.21
C VAL A 164 16.04 -6.86 5.18
N TYR A 165 16.64 -7.02 4.00
CA TYR A 165 18.09 -6.89 3.85
C TYR A 165 18.59 -5.49 4.18
N GLY A 166 17.78 -4.44 3.89
CA GLY A 166 18.09 -3.07 4.28
C GLY A 166 18.26 -2.91 5.80
N ILE A 167 17.35 -3.52 6.57
CA ILE A 167 17.36 -3.47 8.04
C ILE A 167 18.52 -4.28 8.63
N VAL A 168 18.77 -5.50 8.11
CA VAL A 168 19.89 -6.34 8.54
C VAL A 168 21.23 -5.65 8.27
N LEU A 169 21.39 -5.10 7.05
CA LEU A 169 22.61 -4.39 6.67
C LEU A 169 22.82 -3.13 7.50
N ALA A 170 21.75 -2.41 7.85
CA ALA A 170 21.84 -1.24 8.73
C ALA A 170 22.42 -1.62 10.10
N GLY A 171 21.88 -2.67 10.72
CA GLY A 171 22.38 -3.17 11.99
C GLY A 171 23.83 -3.66 11.91
N TRP A 172 24.15 -4.44 10.88
CA TRP A 172 25.49 -5.02 10.71
C TRP A 172 26.56 -3.96 10.37
N ALA A 173 26.25 -3.05 9.44
CA ALA A 173 27.19 -2.03 9.00
C ALA A 173 27.50 -0.99 10.06
N SER A 174 26.63 -0.80 11.04
CA SER A 174 26.81 0.14 12.16
C SER A 174 27.93 -0.26 13.12
N ASN A 175 28.43 -1.49 13.05
CA ASN A 175 29.50 -2.01 13.92
C ASN A 175 29.26 -1.76 15.42
N SER A 176 28.01 -1.82 15.87
CA SER A 176 27.56 -1.61 17.23
C SER A 176 26.66 -2.74 17.69
N LYS A 177 26.71 -3.12 18.98
CA LYS A 177 25.96 -4.27 19.52
C LYS A 177 24.44 -4.06 19.47
N PHE A 178 23.96 -2.88 19.82
CA PHE A 178 22.53 -2.58 19.87
C PHE A 178 21.86 -2.55 18.48
N PRO A 179 22.41 -1.84 17.48
CA PRO A 179 21.92 -1.91 16.11
C PRO A 179 21.93 -3.32 15.51
N PHE A 180 22.99 -4.10 15.79
CA PHE A 180 23.08 -5.48 15.30
C PHE A 180 21.97 -6.37 15.87
N LEU A 181 21.74 -6.34 17.19
CA LEU A 181 20.66 -7.08 17.84
C LEU A 181 19.29 -6.61 17.36
N GLY A 182 19.08 -5.30 17.19
CA GLY A 182 17.86 -4.72 16.63
C GLY A 182 17.57 -5.23 15.21
N GLY A 183 18.59 -5.23 14.35
CA GLY A 183 18.49 -5.73 12.97
C GLY A 183 18.13 -7.22 12.89
N ILE A 184 18.74 -8.08 13.72
CA ILE A 184 18.41 -9.51 13.78
C ILE A 184 16.99 -9.74 14.29
N ARG A 185 16.57 -9.05 15.34
CA ARG A 185 15.19 -9.17 15.90
C ARG A 185 14.15 -8.72 14.88
N ALA A 186 14.39 -7.59 14.19
CA ALA A 186 13.51 -7.09 13.14
C ALA A 186 13.38 -8.07 11.98
N SER A 187 14.51 -8.58 11.47
CA SER A 187 14.48 -9.51 10.34
C SER A 187 13.79 -10.83 10.68
N ALA A 188 14.03 -11.38 11.86
CA ALA A 188 13.35 -12.59 12.31
C ALA A 188 11.83 -12.39 12.42
N GLN A 189 11.39 -11.22 12.89
CA GLN A 189 9.98 -10.84 12.92
C GLN A 189 9.38 -10.75 11.52
N MET A 190 9.96 -9.94 10.63
CA MET A 190 9.46 -9.71 9.29
C MET A 190 9.34 -11.01 8.49
N ILE A 191 10.40 -11.83 8.43
CA ILE A 191 10.39 -13.12 7.72
C ILE A 191 9.30 -14.06 8.27
N SER A 192 9.10 -14.12 9.59
CA SER A 192 8.10 -15.00 10.21
C SER A 192 6.68 -14.56 9.86
N TYR A 193 6.41 -13.27 9.83
CA TYR A 193 5.08 -12.73 9.54
C TYR A 193 4.80 -12.61 8.04
N GLU A 194 5.83 -12.45 7.20
CA GLU A 194 5.71 -12.57 5.75
C GLU A 194 5.18 -13.94 5.35
N LEU A 195 5.67 -15.02 5.99
CA LEU A 195 5.15 -16.37 5.75
C LEU A 195 3.66 -16.47 6.13
N SER A 196 3.27 -15.92 7.27
CA SER A 196 1.86 -15.90 7.70
C SER A 196 0.98 -15.09 6.75
N MET A 197 1.48 -13.96 6.25
CA MET A 197 0.81 -13.10 5.28
C MET A 197 0.65 -13.79 3.93
N GLY A 198 1.67 -14.51 3.47
CA GLY A 198 1.60 -15.34 2.27
C GLY A 198 0.55 -16.43 2.37
N LEU A 199 0.49 -17.17 3.50
CA LEU A 199 -0.54 -18.19 3.74
C LEU A 199 -1.96 -17.59 3.79
N ALA A 200 -2.11 -16.38 4.30
CA ALA A 200 -3.41 -15.70 4.36
C ALA A 200 -3.97 -15.34 2.97
N VAL A 201 -3.13 -15.22 1.96
CA VAL A 201 -3.55 -14.85 0.61
C VAL A 201 -3.87 -16.07 -0.26
N VAL A 202 -3.34 -17.26 0.06
CA VAL A 202 -3.61 -18.49 -0.72
C VAL A 202 -5.11 -18.79 -0.87
N PRO A 203 -5.99 -18.66 0.14
CA PRO A 203 -7.43 -18.83 -0.02
C PRO A 203 -8.05 -17.96 -1.11
N ILE A 204 -7.54 -16.73 -1.27
CA ILE A 204 -8.02 -15.80 -2.30
C ILE A 204 -7.61 -16.30 -3.70
N PHE A 205 -6.39 -16.80 -3.86
CA PHE A 205 -5.95 -17.40 -5.12
C PHE A 205 -6.76 -18.62 -5.51
N LEU A 206 -7.13 -19.44 -4.53
CA LEU A 206 -8.01 -20.58 -4.77
C LEU A 206 -9.40 -20.15 -5.25
N ALA A 207 -9.92 -19.04 -4.72
CA ALA A 207 -11.24 -18.54 -5.10
C ALA A 207 -11.24 -17.83 -6.47
N VAL A 208 -10.18 -17.04 -6.76
CA VAL A 208 -10.09 -16.22 -7.98
C VAL A 208 -9.50 -17.00 -9.17
N GLY A 209 -8.55 -17.89 -8.90
CA GLY A 209 -7.81 -18.63 -9.92
C GLY A 209 -6.67 -17.84 -10.58
N HIS A 210 -6.45 -16.57 -10.21
CA HIS A 210 -5.44 -15.69 -10.78
C HIS A 210 -4.62 -14.98 -9.69
N LEU A 211 -3.35 -14.65 -10.01
CA LEU A 211 -2.43 -13.91 -9.14
C LEU A 211 -2.34 -12.42 -9.50
N ASN A 212 -3.03 -12.02 -10.57
CA ASN A 212 -3.08 -10.64 -11.05
C ASN A 212 -3.98 -9.79 -10.16
N LEU A 213 -3.46 -8.68 -9.66
CA LEU A 213 -4.20 -7.80 -8.74
C LEU A 213 -5.44 -7.15 -9.39
N THR A 214 -5.38 -6.87 -10.70
CA THR A 214 -6.53 -6.32 -11.43
C THR A 214 -7.66 -7.36 -11.55
N GLU A 215 -7.32 -8.62 -11.84
CA GLU A 215 -8.28 -9.73 -11.91
C GLU A 215 -8.92 -10.02 -10.53
N ILE A 216 -8.15 -9.91 -9.45
CA ILE A 216 -8.68 -10.03 -8.07
C ILE A 216 -9.72 -8.95 -7.80
N VAL A 217 -9.48 -7.70 -8.21
CA VAL A 217 -10.46 -6.61 -8.07
C VAL A 217 -11.68 -6.87 -8.96
N GLN A 218 -11.49 -7.31 -10.21
CA GLN A 218 -12.58 -7.62 -11.14
C GLN A 218 -13.47 -8.76 -10.61
N HIS A 219 -12.86 -9.78 -10.02
CA HIS A 219 -13.60 -10.86 -9.36
C HIS A 219 -14.48 -10.30 -8.22
N GLN A 220 -13.93 -9.42 -7.38
CA GLN A 220 -14.68 -8.79 -6.28
C GLN A 220 -15.79 -7.84 -6.77
N ILE A 221 -15.64 -7.25 -7.95
CA ILE A 221 -16.70 -6.45 -8.58
C ILE A 221 -17.90 -7.34 -8.97
N ASN A 222 -17.64 -8.54 -9.48
CA ASN A 222 -18.66 -9.46 -9.95
C ASN A 222 -19.34 -10.25 -8.82
N TYR A 223 -18.54 -10.70 -7.83
CA TYR A 223 -18.99 -11.62 -6.76
C TYR A 223 -19.10 -10.96 -5.37
N GLY A 224 -18.85 -9.67 -5.27
CA GLY A 224 -18.82 -8.93 -4.00
C GLY A 224 -17.46 -8.98 -3.31
N TRP A 225 -17.28 -8.10 -2.31
CA TRP A 225 -16.02 -8.04 -1.55
C TRP A 225 -15.86 -9.27 -0.66
N PHE A 226 -14.65 -9.76 -0.52
CA PHE A 226 -14.37 -10.94 0.30
C PHE A 226 -14.74 -10.77 1.78
N ILE A 227 -14.61 -9.57 2.33
CA ILE A 227 -15.02 -9.28 3.72
C ILE A 227 -16.52 -9.02 3.83
N LEU A 228 -17.13 -8.44 2.79
CA LEU A 228 -18.53 -8.04 2.79
C LEU A 228 -19.14 -8.37 1.42
N PRO A 229 -19.66 -9.59 1.23
CA PRO A 229 -20.17 -10.06 -0.05
C PRO A 229 -21.55 -9.46 -0.37
N LEU A 230 -21.65 -8.13 -0.42
CA LEU A 230 -22.84 -7.40 -0.80
C LEU A 230 -22.89 -7.24 -2.32
N GLY A 231 -24.08 -7.46 -2.89
CA GLY A 231 -24.32 -7.27 -4.33
C GLY A 231 -23.78 -8.37 -5.23
N SER A 232 -23.46 -9.56 -4.69
CA SER A 232 -22.97 -10.68 -5.47
C SER A 232 -24.06 -11.31 -6.33
N ALA A 233 -23.70 -11.70 -7.56
CA ALA A 233 -24.57 -12.47 -8.46
C ALA A 233 -24.83 -13.89 -7.90
N ASP A 234 -23.84 -14.48 -7.21
CA ASP A 234 -23.94 -15.75 -6.50
C ASP A 234 -23.88 -15.53 -4.99
N ALA A 235 -25.04 -15.26 -4.40
CA ALA A 235 -25.13 -14.94 -2.98
C ALA A 235 -24.70 -16.12 -2.07
N LEU A 236 -25.09 -17.35 -2.41
CA LEU A 236 -24.82 -18.51 -1.55
C LEU A 236 -23.33 -18.85 -1.51
N GLY A 237 -22.66 -18.90 -2.67
CA GLY A 237 -21.22 -19.17 -2.77
C GLY A 237 -20.39 -18.11 -2.07
N SER A 238 -20.72 -16.85 -2.28
CA SER A 238 -20.04 -15.71 -1.66
C SER A 238 -20.17 -15.71 -0.12
N TRP A 239 -21.34 -16.04 0.44
CA TRP A 239 -21.54 -16.13 1.87
C TRP A 239 -20.86 -17.34 2.52
N LEU A 240 -20.76 -18.48 1.81
CA LEU A 240 -20.00 -19.64 2.28
C LEU A 240 -18.50 -19.34 2.38
N LEU A 241 -17.97 -18.58 1.41
CA LEU A 241 -16.56 -18.16 1.42
C LEU A 241 -16.26 -17.03 2.39
N TRP A 242 -17.27 -16.34 2.93
CA TRP A 242 -17.09 -15.19 3.84
C TRP A 242 -16.26 -15.52 5.08
N LEU A 243 -16.51 -16.67 5.71
CA LEU A 243 -15.79 -17.06 6.93
C LEU A 243 -14.28 -17.27 6.68
N PRO A 244 -13.84 -18.11 5.73
CA PRO A 244 -12.42 -18.28 5.45
C PRO A 244 -11.76 -17.00 4.96
N MET A 245 -12.45 -16.16 4.18
CA MET A 245 -11.91 -14.87 3.72
C MET A 245 -11.74 -13.87 4.87
N THR A 246 -12.65 -13.86 5.84
CA THR A 246 -12.52 -13.03 7.05
C THR A 246 -11.35 -13.50 7.92
N ILE A 247 -11.12 -14.82 8.06
CA ILE A 247 -9.95 -15.36 8.76
C ILE A 247 -8.66 -14.92 8.04
N SER A 248 -8.62 -15.06 6.72
CA SER A 248 -7.51 -14.57 5.89
C SER A 248 -7.22 -13.09 6.12
N PHE A 249 -8.26 -12.26 6.10
CA PHE A 249 -8.12 -10.81 6.34
C PHE A 249 -7.54 -10.51 7.72
N LEU A 250 -8.01 -11.18 8.78
CA LEU A 250 -7.51 -10.96 10.14
C LEU A 250 -6.04 -11.39 10.27
N ILE A 251 -5.66 -12.55 9.70
CA ILE A 251 -4.25 -12.99 9.71
C ILE A 251 -3.40 -11.97 8.94
N PHE A 252 -3.84 -11.56 7.75
CA PHE A 252 -3.14 -10.57 6.93
C PHE A 252 -3.00 -9.23 7.65
N LEU A 253 -4.07 -8.72 8.25
CA LEU A 253 -4.07 -7.46 8.99
C LEU A 253 -3.04 -7.46 10.11
N ILE A 254 -3.03 -8.50 10.95
CA ILE A 254 -2.11 -8.59 12.08
C ILE A 254 -0.67 -8.80 11.59
N ALA A 255 -0.47 -9.62 10.55
CA ALA A 255 0.83 -9.82 9.93
C ALA A 255 1.38 -8.52 9.31
N ALA A 256 0.51 -7.69 8.73
CA ALA A 256 0.84 -6.39 8.18
C ALA A 256 1.41 -5.41 9.22
N PHE A 257 0.87 -5.40 10.44
CA PHE A 257 1.45 -4.61 11.55
C PHE A 257 2.83 -5.11 11.94
N ALA A 258 3.05 -6.42 11.94
CA ALA A 258 4.34 -7.00 12.29
C ALA A 258 5.39 -6.79 11.18
N GLU A 259 4.98 -6.85 9.92
CA GLU A 259 5.83 -6.62 8.74
C GLU A 259 6.32 -5.18 8.67
N THR A 260 5.46 -4.22 9.02
CA THR A 260 5.81 -2.79 9.03
C THR A 260 6.52 -2.35 10.31
N ASN A 261 6.89 -3.27 11.22
CA ASN A 261 7.52 -2.98 12.51
C ASN A 261 6.78 -1.91 13.33
N ARG A 262 5.44 -1.81 13.19
CA ARG A 262 4.62 -0.83 13.93
C ARG A 262 4.09 -1.39 15.24
N LEU A 263 3.91 -0.52 16.23
CA LEU A 263 3.20 -0.89 17.46
C LEU A 263 1.83 -1.52 17.13
N PRO A 264 1.48 -2.63 17.76
CA PRO A 264 2.04 -3.20 19.00
C PRO A 264 3.28 -4.10 18.82
N PHE A 265 3.82 -4.26 17.60
CA PHE A 265 4.91 -5.17 17.25
C PHE A 265 6.24 -4.47 16.95
N ASP A 266 6.44 -3.28 17.45
CA ASP A 266 7.64 -2.45 17.31
C ASP A 266 8.77 -2.93 18.23
N LEU A 267 9.35 -4.08 17.91
CA LEU A 267 10.44 -4.68 18.68
C LEU A 267 11.82 -4.37 18.08
N ALA A 268 11.84 -3.90 16.85
CA ALA A 268 13.04 -3.49 16.14
C ALA A 268 13.64 -2.19 16.67
N GLU A 269 12.76 -1.26 17.05
CA GLU A 269 13.11 0.10 17.52
C GLU A 269 13.10 0.23 19.03
N CYS A 270 12.59 -0.75 19.76
CA CYS A 270 12.31 -0.73 21.19
C CYS A 270 13.27 0.17 21.99
N GLU A 271 12.94 1.46 22.13
CA GLU A 271 13.79 2.46 22.78
C GLU A 271 14.17 2.08 24.21
N THR A 272 13.28 1.36 24.90
CA THR A 272 13.48 0.93 26.28
C THR A 272 14.45 -0.25 26.43
N GLU A 273 14.68 -1.04 25.36
CA GLU A 273 15.55 -2.22 25.40
C GLU A 273 16.81 -2.06 24.52
N LEU A 274 16.72 -1.39 23.38
CA LEU A 274 17.75 -1.33 22.35
C LEU A 274 18.19 0.08 21.96
N VAL A 275 17.86 1.09 22.75
CA VAL A 275 18.20 2.52 22.56
C VAL A 275 17.50 3.15 21.34
N GLY A 276 17.46 2.54 20.22
CA GLY A 276 16.84 2.96 18.96
C GLY A 276 16.92 1.87 17.90
N GLY A 277 17.33 0.66 18.31
CA GLY A 277 17.40 -0.47 17.42
C GLY A 277 18.39 -0.30 16.27
N TYR A 278 18.04 -0.77 15.08
CA TYR A 278 18.92 -0.84 13.90
C TYR A 278 19.34 0.54 13.37
N HIS A 279 18.59 1.59 13.61
CA HIS A 279 18.87 2.95 13.10
C HIS A 279 19.58 3.87 14.11
N THR A 280 20.01 3.36 15.28
CA THR A 280 20.64 4.15 16.36
C THR A 280 21.82 5.00 15.86
N GLU A 281 22.64 4.48 14.96
CA GLU A 281 23.83 5.17 14.45
C GLU A 281 23.54 6.07 13.23
N TYR A 282 22.30 6.08 12.74
CA TYR A 282 21.90 6.88 11.57
C TYR A 282 21.41 8.26 11.98
N SER A 283 21.79 9.28 11.22
CA SER A 283 21.35 10.67 11.44
C SER A 283 20.98 11.37 10.12
N ALA A 284 20.41 12.58 10.22
CA ALA A 284 20.06 13.43 9.08
C ALA A 284 19.22 12.71 8.01
N MET A 285 19.56 12.86 6.73
CA MET A 285 18.80 12.25 5.63
C MET A 285 18.80 10.72 5.64
N LYS A 286 19.88 10.09 6.13
CA LYS A 286 19.96 8.61 6.20
C LYS A 286 18.91 8.05 7.15
N PHE A 287 18.70 8.68 8.29
CA PHE A 287 17.64 8.36 9.22
C PHE A 287 16.25 8.63 8.62
N ALA A 288 16.09 9.78 7.94
CA ALA A 288 14.84 10.12 7.30
C ALA A 288 14.40 9.10 6.24
N LEU A 289 15.35 8.50 5.50
CA LEU A 289 15.05 7.47 4.51
C LEU A 289 14.47 6.19 5.13
N PHE A 290 14.93 5.77 6.32
CA PHE A 290 14.31 4.63 7.03
C PHE A 290 12.88 4.95 7.44
N PHE A 291 12.65 6.13 8.02
CA PHE A 291 11.30 6.58 8.36
C PHE A 291 10.39 6.68 7.15
N LEU A 292 10.87 7.25 6.04
CA LEU A 292 10.12 7.30 4.79
C LEU A 292 9.80 5.88 4.29
N GLY A 293 10.75 4.95 4.37
CA GLY A 293 10.56 3.54 4.00
C GLY A 293 9.49 2.86 4.85
N GLU A 294 9.48 3.08 6.14
CA GLU A 294 8.50 2.51 7.07
C GLU A 294 7.07 3.01 6.79
N TYR A 295 6.89 4.33 6.63
CA TYR A 295 5.57 4.87 6.26
C TYR A 295 5.15 4.47 4.85
N ALA A 296 6.11 4.36 3.92
CA ALA A 296 5.85 3.86 2.59
C ALA A 296 5.37 2.41 2.61
N ALA A 297 6.02 1.53 3.39
CA ALA A 297 5.61 0.15 3.58
C ALA A 297 4.19 0.06 4.19
N MET A 298 3.86 0.90 5.17
CA MET A 298 2.51 0.97 5.75
C MET A 298 1.45 1.35 4.70
N ILE A 299 1.75 2.31 3.81
CA ILE A 299 0.85 2.69 2.72
C ILE A 299 0.69 1.55 1.72
N VAL A 300 1.79 0.91 1.31
CA VAL A 300 1.80 -0.22 0.36
C VAL A 300 0.97 -1.39 0.90
N VAL A 301 1.21 -1.81 2.13
CA VAL A 301 0.47 -2.90 2.76
C VAL A 301 -1.01 -2.55 2.88
N SER A 302 -1.36 -1.31 3.25
CA SER A 302 -2.75 -0.83 3.26
C SER A 302 -3.38 -0.89 1.88
N ALA A 303 -2.65 -0.49 0.84
CA ALA A 303 -3.12 -0.55 -0.55
C ALA A 303 -3.33 -1.98 -1.04
N VAL A 304 -2.43 -2.92 -0.69
CA VAL A 304 -2.58 -4.35 -0.98
C VAL A 304 -3.80 -4.92 -0.26
N MET A 305 -4.02 -4.59 1.02
CA MET A 305 -5.20 -5.02 1.77
C MET A 305 -6.51 -4.55 1.12
N VAL A 306 -6.55 -3.29 0.71
CA VAL A 306 -7.71 -2.71 0.00
C VAL A 306 -7.95 -3.45 -1.32
N THR A 307 -6.90 -3.72 -2.09
CA THR A 307 -7.00 -4.43 -3.37
C THR A 307 -7.47 -5.87 -3.22
N VAL A 308 -6.90 -6.58 -2.25
CA VAL A 308 -7.08 -8.02 -2.10
C VAL A 308 -8.38 -8.36 -1.38
N PHE A 309 -8.85 -7.55 -0.43
CA PHE A 309 -9.99 -7.89 0.44
C PHE A 309 -11.20 -6.96 0.29
N LEU A 310 -11.01 -5.70 -0.12
CA LEU A 310 -12.05 -4.67 -0.17
C LEU A 310 -12.36 -4.19 -1.60
N GLY A 311 -12.04 -4.98 -2.59
CA GLY A 311 -12.37 -4.70 -3.98
C GLY A 311 -11.64 -3.50 -4.59
N GLY A 312 -10.46 -3.13 -4.09
CA GLY A 312 -9.67 -2.04 -4.65
C GLY A 312 -10.46 -0.73 -4.74
N TRP A 313 -10.62 -0.22 -5.96
CA TRP A 313 -11.37 1.00 -6.25
C TRP A 313 -12.89 0.84 -6.27
N SER A 314 -13.42 -0.41 -6.24
CA SER A 314 -14.85 -0.68 -6.34
C SER A 314 -15.61 -0.28 -5.07
N LEU A 315 -16.89 0.07 -5.21
CA LEU A 315 -17.85 0.14 -4.11
C LEU A 315 -18.82 -1.05 -4.24
N PRO A 316 -19.48 -1.48 -3.15
CA PRO A 316 -20.47 -2.56 -3.20
C PRO A 316 -21.79 -2.08 -3.85
N LEU A 317 -21.66 -1.32 -4.94
CA LEU A 317 -22.75 -0.73 -5.72
C LEU A 317 -22.50 -1.07 -7.20
N PRO A 318 -23.26 -1.98 -7.81
CA PRO A 318 -23.00 -2.48 -9.17
C PRO A 318 -22.84 -1.37 -10.21
N TRP A 319 -23.71 -0.35 -10.18
CA TRP A 319 -23.65 0.79 -11.09
C TRP A 319 -22.38 1.64 -10.95
N PHE A 320 -21.80 1.72 -9.76
CA PHE A 320 -20.57 2.45 -9.52
C PHE A 320 -19.35 1.75 -10.18
N ASN A 321 -19.42 0.46 -10.35
CA ASN A 321 -18.32 -0.33 -10.89
C ASN A 321 -18.37 -0.48 -12.43
N GLY A 322 -19.25 0.27 -13.11
CA GLY A 322 -19.42 0.20 -14.57
C GLY A 322 -20.32 -0.94 -15.04
N GLN A 323 -21.01 -1.63 -14.14
CA GLN A 323 -22.04 -2.59 -14.48
C GLN A 323 -23.34 -1.87 -14.92
N PRO A 324 -24.21 -2.48 -15.74
CA PRO A 324 -25.45 -1.85 -16.16
C PRO A 324 -26.27 -1.42 -14.96
N ILE A 325 -26.75 -0.18 -15.03
CA ILE A 325 -27.58 0.43 -13.97
C ILE A 325 -28.89 -0.35 -13.87
N PRO A 326 -29.32 -0.81 -12.69
CA PRO A 326 -30.58 -1.51 -12.53
C PRO A 326 -31.74 -0.65 -13.05
N GLU A 327 -32.71 -1.27 -13.75
CA GLU A 327 -33.92 -0.60 -14.25
C GLU A 327 -34.74 0.07 -13.15
N THR A 328 -34.53 -0.35 -11.91
CA THR A 328 -35.13 0.26 -10.70
C THR A 328 -34.65 1.70 -10.42
N TRP A 329 -33.62 2.18 -11.13
CA TRP A 329 -33.04 3.52 -10.98
C TRP A 329 -33.11 4.32 -12.30
N PRO A 330 -34.32 4.65 -12.78
CA PRO A 330 -34.54 5.17 -14.13
C PRO A 330 -33.87 6.54 -14.39
N PHE A 331 -33.56 7.29 -13.35
CA PHE A 331 -32.86 8.60 -13.46
C PHE A 331 -31.36 8.48 -13.83
N LEU A 332 -30.79 7.28 -13.74
CA LEU A 332 -29.42 7.00 -14.14
C LEU A 332 -29.34 6.02 -15.34
N ALA A 333 -30.46 5.45 -15.74
CA ALA A 333 -30.51 4.48 -16.85
C ALA A 333 -30.12 5.16 -18.17
N GLY A 334 -29.14 4.61 -18.86
CA GLY A 334 -28.64 5.12 -20.14
C GLY A 334 -27.57 6.20 -20.06
N ALA A 335 -27.11 6.58 -18.87
CA ALA A 335 -25.97 7.47 -18.74
C ALA A 335 -24.67 6.73 -19.04
N GLU A 336 -23.96 7.13 -20.11
CA GLU A 336 -22.57 6.68 -20.32
C GLU A 336 -21.69 7.23 -19.18
N MET A 337 -20.78 6.40 -18.67
CA MET A 337 -19.87 6.80 -17.60
C MET A 337 -18.98 7.95 -18.12
N PRO A 338 -19.04 9.14 -17.48
CA PRO A 338 -18.24 10.27 -17.94
C PRO A 338 -16.75 9.99 -17.77
N ALA A 339 -15.92 10.55 -18.62
CA ALA A 339 -14.46 10.34 -18.64
C ALA A 339 -13.77 10.59 -17.30
N TRP A 340 -14.30 11.50 -16.45
CA TRP A 340 -13.78 11.81 -15.12
C TRP A 340 -14.13 10.76 -14.06
N PHE A 341 -14.98 9.77 -14.36
CA PHE A 341 -15.41 8.77 -13.40
C PHE A 341 -14.25 7.90 -12.88
N GLY A 342 -13.25 7.65 -13.72
CA GLY A 342 -12.02 6.98 -13.30
C GLY A 342 -11.26 7.71 -12.18
N LEU A 343 -11.35 9.03 -12.10
CA LEU A 343 -10.77 9.82 -11.00
C LEU A 343 -11.52 9.59 -9.68
N ILE A 344 -12.83 9.36 -9.73
CA ILE A 344 -13.60 9.01 -8.53
C ILE A 344 -13.16 7.63 -8.02
N HIS A 345 -12.93 6.66 -8.89
CA HIS A 345 -12.40 5.36 -8.52
C HIS A 345 -11.07 5.48 -7.77
N ILE A 346 -10.15 6.31 -8.29
CA ILE A 346 -8.89 6.61 -7.59
C ILE A 346 -9.15 7.26 -6.23
N GLY A 347 -10.09 8.21 -6.16
CA GLY A 347 -10.49 8.85 -4.89
C GLY A 347 -11.02 7.86 -3.86
N VAL A 348 -11.86 6.92 -4.27
CA VAL A 348 -12.39 5.85 -3.40
C VAL A 348 -11.28 4.93 -2.91
N PHE A 349 -10.37 4.53 -3.81
CA PHE A 349 -9.22 3.73 -3.44
C PHE A 349 -8.36 4.42 -2.38
N LEU A 350 -7.99 5.69 -2.61
CA LEU A 350 -7.19 6.47 -1.68
C LEU A 350 -7.90 6.69 -0.34
N ALA A 351 -9.23 6.87 -0.35
CA ALA A 351 -10.02 6.99 0.88
C ALA A 351 -9.99 5.70 1.72
N LYS A 352 -10.09 4.52 1.08
CA LYS A 352 -9.96 3.23 1.78
C LYS A 352 -8.55 3.03 2.33
N VAL A 353 -7.51 3.36 1.57
CA VAL A 353 -6.12 3.31 2.04
C VAL A 353 -5.92 4.25 3.23
N ALA A 354 -6.44 5.47 3.16
CA ALA A 354 -6.39 6.43 4.27
C ALA A 354 -7.10 5.91 5.53
N ALA A 355 -8.20 5.17 5.38
CA ALA A 355 -8.89 4.54 6.51
C ALA A 355 -8.02 3.48 7.20
N PHE A 356 -7.27 2.67 6.43
CA PHE A 356 -6.31 1.73 7.02
C PHE A 356 -5.12 2.45 7.67
N ILE A 357 -4.57 3.47 7.06
CA ILE A 357 -3.51 4.29 7.67
C ILE A 357 -4.00 4.88 9.00
N PHE A 358 -5.24 5.36 9.02
CA PHE A 358 -5.85 5.84 10.27
C PHE A 358 -5.98 4.72 11.31
N LEU A 359 -6.40 3.52 10.91
CA LEU A 359 -6.44 2.33 11.78
C LEU A 359 -5.05 2.01 12.36
N PHE A 360 -3.99 2.01 11.52
CA PHE A 360 -2.61 1.83 11.97
C PHE A 360 -2.21 2.85 13.04
N ILE A 361 -2.55 4.12 12.83
CA ILE A 361 -2.25 5.20 13.76
C ILE A 361 -3.02 5.01 15.08
N VAL A 362 -4.31 4.71 15.03
CA VAL A 362 -5.13 4.50 16.24
C VAL A 362 -4.60 3.32 17.07
N ILE A 363 -4.31 2.20 16.42
CA ILE A 363 -3.77 1.00 17.10
C ILE A 363 -2.43 1.31 17.76
N ARG A 364 -1.55 2.07 17.10
CA ARG A 364 -0.25 2.49 17.66
C ARG A 364 -0.39 3.21 19.00
N TRP A 365 -1.43 4.03 19.17
CA TRP A 365 -1.63 4.86 20.35
C TRP A 365 -2.60 4.30 21.39
N THR A 366 -3.19 3.12 21.11
CA THR A 366 -4.19 2.49 22.02
C THR A 366 -3.73 1.16 22.58
N LEU A 367 -2.97 0.36 21.84
CA LEU A 367 -2.56 -0.97 22.28
C LEU A 367 -1.16 -0.95 22.93
N PRO A 368 -0.96 -1.78 23.99
CA PRO A 368 0.35 -1.97 24.59
C PRO A 368 1.27 -2.78 23.67
N ARG A 369 2.59 -2.62 23.85
CA ARG A 369 3.61 -3.38 23.12
C ARG A 369 3.65 -4.84 23.57
N PHE A 370 3.78 -5.77 22.63
CA PHE A 370 4.01 -7.18 22.92
C PHE A 370 5.48 -7.48 23.23
N ARG A 371 5.73 -8.56 23.94
CA ARG A 371 7.09 -9.09 24.12
C ARG A 371 7.51 -9.92 22.91
N TYR A 372 8.82 -10.03 22.66
CA TYR A 372 9.37 -10.75 21.51
C TYR A 372 8.96 -12.23 21.48
N ASP A 373 9.00 -12.92 22.65
CA ASP A 373 8.58 -14.31 22.77
C ASP A 373 7.09 -14.53 22.47
N GLN A 374 6.22 -13.61 22.89
CA GLN A 374 4.78 -13.62 22.60
C GLN A 374 4.53 -13.43 21.09
N LEU A 375 5.21 -12.47 20.49
CA LEU A 375 5.12 -12.19 19.07
C LEU A 375 5.51 -13.41 18.25
N MET A 376 6.70 -13.99 18.48
CA MET A 376 7.17 -15.16 17.74
C MET A 376 6.26 -16.38 17.97
N SER A 377 5.75 -16.58 19.18
CA SER A 377 4.79 -17.63 19.48
C SER A 377 3.46 -17.46 18.73
N LEU A 378 2.97 -16.23 18.61
CA LEU A 378 1.75 -15.91 17.86
C LEU A 378 1.89 -16.24 16.36
N GLY A 379 2.99 -15.85 15.74
CA GLY A 379 3.27 -16.17 14.34
C GLY A 379 3.36 -17.67 14.07
N TRP A 380 4.29 -18.34 14.77
CA TRP A 380 4.60 -19.74 14.51
C TRP A 380 3.58 -20.74 15.02
N LYS A 381 3.04 -20.53 16.23
CA LYS A 381 2.13 -21.51 16.88
C LYS A 381 0.67 -21.27 16.56
N PHE A 382 0.30 -20.07 16.13
CA PHE A 382 -1.11 -19.73 15.90
C PHE A 382 -1.38 -19.40 14.43
N PHE A 383 -0.71 -18.42 13.85
CA PHE A 383 -1.06 -17.95 12.49
C PHE A 383 -0.69 -18.93 11.40
N ILE A 384 0.47 -19.57 11.46
CA ILE A 384 0.86 -20.56 10.46
C ILE A 384 -0.07 -21.77 10.46
N PRO A 385 -0.35 -22.47 11.59
CA PRO A 385 -1.33 -23.55 11.61
C PRO A 385 -2.73 -23.11 11.20
N LEU A 386 -3.20 -21.94 11.67
CA LEU A 386 -4.50 -21.40 11.31
C LEU A 386 -4.58 -21.11 9.79
N GLY A 387 -3.51 -20.57 9.20
CA GLY A 387 -3.43 -20.32 7.76
C GLY A 387 -3.57 -21.62 6.96
N PHE A 388 -2.88 -22.69 7.34
CA PHE A 388 -3.05 -24.00 6.70
C PHE A 388 -4.46 -24.54 6.83
N VAL A 389 -5.04 -24.53 8.03
CA VAL A 389 -6.43 -24.97 8.26
C VAL A 389 -7.39 -24.15 7.38
N ASN A 390 -7.19 -22.86 7.26
CA ASN A 390 -8.01 -21.98 6.45
C ASN A 390 -7.91 -22.27 4.95
N ILE A 391 -6.72 -22.63 4.43
CA ILE A 391 -6.51 -23.06 3.06
C ILE A 391 -7.32 -24.34 2.77
N PHE A 392 -7.22 -25.34 3.63
CA PHE A 392 -7.99 -26.60 3.48
C PHE A 392 -9.50 -26.34 3.58
N LEU A 393 -9.95 -25.50 4.51
CA LEU A 393 -11.35 -25.12 4.62
C LEU A 393 -11.87 -24.47 3.33
N THR A 394 -11.12 -23.53 2.77
CA THR A 394 -11.47 -22.87 1.51
C THR A 394 -11.53 -23.87 0.36
N ALA A 395 -10.55 -24.77 0.24
CA ALA A 395 -10.52 -25.79 -0.80
C ALA A 395 -11.74 -26.74 -0.73
N ILE A 396 -12.14 -27.16 0.47
CA ILE A 396 -13.32 -28.00 0.69
C ILE A 396 -14.59 -27.25 0.27
N ILE A 397 -14.76 -25.98 0.68
CA ILE A 397 -15.92 -25.18 0.31
C ILE A 397 -16.03 -25.03 -1.21
N LEU A 398 -14.90 -24.69 -1.89
CA LEU A 398 -14.87 -24.56 -3.35
C LEU A 398 -15.19 -25.88 -4.05
N ALA A 399 -14.68 -27.01 -3.56
CA ALA A 399 -15.00 -28.34 -4.11
C ALA A 399 -16.50 -28.65 -3.99
N LEU A 400 -17.13 -28.32 -2.86
CA LEU A 400 -18.58 -28.51 -2.67
C LEU A 400 -19.40 -27.61 -3.60
N LEU A 401 -18.99 -26.36 -3.81
CA LEU A 401 -19.66 -25.43 -4.73
C LEU A 401 -19.51 -25.84 -6.20
N HIS A 402 -18.43 -26.51 -6.58
CA HIS A 402 -18.23 -27.01 -7.93
C HIS A 402 -19.05 -28.27 -8.25
N HIS A 403 -19.45 -29.02 -7.23
CA HIS A 403 -20.26 -30.23 -7.37
C HIS A 403 -21.77 -29.99 -7.22
N SER A 404 -22.19 -28.81 -6.78
CA SER A 404 -23.60 -28.38 -6.71
C SER A 404 -24.03 -27.62 -7.97
#